data_694e1e912380f6bd5bf18f1e6e640215
#
_entry.id   694e1e912380f6bd5bf18f1e6e640215
#
_cell.length_a   1.000
_cell.length_b   1.000
_cell.length_c   1.000
_cell.angle_alpha   90.00
_cell.angle_beta   90.00
_cell.angle_gamma   90.00
#
_symmetry.space_group_name_H-M   'P 1'
#
loop_
_entity.id
_entity.type
_entity.pdbx_description
1 polymer ?
#
loop_
_entity_poly.entity_id
_entity_poly.type
_entity_poly.pdbx_seq_one_letter_code
_entity_poly.pdbx_strand_id
1 'polypeptide(L)'
;DRVSINTNAVLNPKFLEKAVLKFGASTIVVNLEVSKLDNDYKLFLDNGRTKTNKNLIDWINQIQDIGVGEIIVTSINNDGTLKGFDLKLLEKIKNKCNIPLLAHGGAGSNDDILNLFKKIDLNGCVLSSCLHYYYINQIPKVEIPSMGGSEYINKLNSEKFDFQGIKNLKKYLNENGIKTR
;
A
#
# COMPACT_ATOMS: atom_id res chain seq x y z
N ASP A 1 17.35 -4.49 -5.89
CA ASP A 1 16.50 -4.24 -4.76
C ASP A 1 16.14 -2.76 -4.67
N ARG A 2 15.15 -2.39 -3.87
CA ARG A 2 14.55 -1.06 -3.85
C ARG A 2 14.44 -0.53 -2.44
N VAL A 3 14.46 0.80 -2.30
CA VAL A 3 14.28 1.49 -1.02
C VAL A 3 13.06 2.38 -1.11
N SER A 4 12.11 2.19 -0.17
CA SER A 4 10.92 3.03 -0.05
C SER A 4 11.18 4.17 0.95
N ILE A 5 10.89 5.40 0.53
CA ILE A 5 11.08 6.62 1.32
C ILE A 5 9.72 7.33 1.42
N ASN A 6 9.33 7.68 2.65
CA ASN A 6 8.10 8.42 2.90
C ASN A 6 8.40 9.82 3.46
N THR A 7 8.40 9.96 4.78
CA THR A 7 8.48 11.25 5.50
C THR A 7 9.62 12.14 4.99
N ASN A 8 10.83 11.59 4.86
CA ASN A 8 11.98 12.39 4.42
C ASN A 8 11.92 12.81 2.95
N ALA A 9 11.21 12.08 2.09
CA ALA A 9 10.98 12.52 0.71
C ALA A 9 10.17 13.82 0.66
N VAL A 10 9.13 13.93 1.49
CA VAL A 10 8.24 15.09 1.54
C VAL A 10 8.90 16.29 2.22
N LEU A 11 9.64 16.06 3.33
CA LEU A 11 10.29 17.11 4.11
C LEU A 11 11.54 17.66 3.41
N ASN A 12 12.25 16.82 2.67
CA ASN A 12 13.51 17.18 2.03
C ASN A 12 13.59 16.66 0.58
N PRO A 13 12.91 17.30 -0.38
CA PRO A 13 12.95 16.89 -1.80
C PRO A 13 14.35 16.85 -2.39
N LYS A 14 15.26 17.72 -1.93
CA LYS A 14 16.68 17.72 -2.36
C LYS A 14 17.42 16.43 -1.95
N PHE A 15 17.04 15.83 -0.82
CA PHE A 15 17.55 14.51 -0.45
C PHE A 15 17.07 13.44 -1.44
N LEU A 16 15.80 13.51 -1.86
CA LEU A 16 15.24 12.57 -2.84
C LEU A 16 15.96 12.70 -4.20
N GLU A 17 16.20 13.92 -4.68
CA GLU A 17 17.00 14.18 -5.90
C GLU A 17 18.40 13.54 -5.81
N LYS A 18 19.11 13.77 -4.70
CA LYS A 18 20.43 13.18 -4.47
C LYS A 18 20.38 11.64 -4.42
N ALA A 19 19.34 11.06 -3.84
CA ALA A 19 19.17 9.61 -3.77
C ALA A 19 18.96 9.02 -5.17
N VAL A 20 18.11 9.64 -5.99
CA VAL A 20 17.87 9.23 -7.38
C VAL A 20 19.15 9.33 -8.22
N LEU A 21 19.86 10.44 -8.13
CA LEU A 21 21.13 10.64 -8.84
C LEU A 21 22.21 9.64 -8.44
N LYS A 22 22.28 9.28 -7.16
CA LYS A 22 23.32 8.38 -6.63
C LYS A 22 23.03 6.91 -6.87
N PHE A 23 21.77 6.49 -6.75
CA PHE A 23 21.39 5.08 -6.72
C PHE A 23 20.55 4.66 -7.95
N GLY A 24 20.14 5.59 -8.77
CA GLY A 24 19.30 5.38 -9.95
C GLY A 24 17.80 5.38 -9.63
N ALA A 25 17.00 5.81 -10.59
CA ALA A 25 15.54 5.87 -10.49
C ALA A 25 14.91 4.55 -10.04
N SER A 26 15.31 3.43 -10.65
CA SER A 26 14.75 2.10 -10.39
C SER A 26 14.95 1.60 -8.94
N THR A 27 15.86 2.21 -8.18
CA THR A 27 16.14 1.85 -6.79
C THR A 27 15.26 2.63 -5.81
N ILE A 28 14.79 3.81 -6.20
CA ILE A 28 14.07 4.72 -5.29
C ILE A 28 12.56 4.62 -5.53
N VAL A 29 11.85 4.33 -4.44
CA VAL A 29 10.39 4.28 -4.37
C VAL A 29 9.92 5.35 -3.38
N VAL A 30 8.88 6.11 -3.72
CA VAL A 30 8.24 7.03 -2.77
C VAL A 30 6.92 6.44 -2.30
N ASN A 31 6.76 6.30 -0.99
CA ASN A 31 5.48 5.92 -0.39
C ASN A 31 4.69 7.19 -0.01
N LEU A 32 3.47 7.28 -0.50
CA LEU A 32 2.51 8.33 -0.19
C LEU A 32 1.50 7.78 0.81
N GLU A 33 1.49 8.31 2.03
CA GLU A 33 0.46 8.05 3.02
C GLU A 33 -0.67 9.04 2.84
N VAL A 34 -1.86 8.54 2.48
CA VAL A 34 -2.99 9.38 2.11
C VAL A 34 -4.21 9.03 2.94
N SER A 35 -4.86 10.04 3.48
CA SER A 35 -6.13 9.92 4.19
C SER A 35 -7.20 10.80 3.57
N LYS A 36 -8.44 10.31 3.55
CA LYS A 36 -9.60 11.10 3.14
C LYS A 36 -10.09 11.93 4.31
N LEU A 37 -10.05 13.26 4.16
CA LEU A 37 -10.58 14.24 5.10
C LEU A 37 -11.50 15.21 4.36
N ASP A 38 -12.67 15.49 4.92
CA ASP A 38 -13.63 16.48 4.40
C ASP A 38 -13.89 16.36 2.88
N ASN A 39 -14.10 15.12 2.42
CA ASN A 39 -14.30 14.77 1.01
C ASN A 39 -13.10 14.98 0.07
N ASP A 40 -11.90 15.29 0.59
CA ASP A 40 -10.68 15.39 -0.19
C ASP A 40 -9.58 14.48 0.37
N TYR A 41 -8.57 14.18 -0.45
CA TYR A 41 -7.44 13.35 -0.08
C TYR A 41 -6.25 14.22 0.33
N LYS A 42 -5.73 13.97 1.53
CA LYS A 42 -4.62 14.71 2.13
C LYS A 42 -3.41 13.80 2.34
N LEU A 43 -2.23 14.36 2.10
CA LEU A 43 -0.95 13.70 2.32
C LEU A 43 -0.56 13.78 3.80
N PHE A 44 -0.10 12.66 4.33
CA PHE A 44 0.38 12.51 5.70
C PHE A 44 1.83 12.04 5.75
N LEU A 45 2.44 12.17 6.91
CA LEU A 45 3.79 11.74 7.28
C LEU A 45 3.73 10.92 8.56
N ASP A 46 4.88 10.36 8.95
CA ASP A 46 5.09 9.72 10.25
C ASP A 46 4.07 8.60 10.53
N ASN A 47 3.93 7.69 9.58
CA ASN A 47 2.96 6.59 9.65
C ASN A 47 1.51 7.10 9.83
N GLY A 48 1.14 8.10 9.06
CA GLY A 48 -0.21 8.66 9.03
C GLY A 48 -0.56 9.58 10.21
N ARG A 49 0.43 10.02 11.00
CA ARG A 49 0.20 10.82 12.22
C ARG A 49 0.18 12.33 11.95
N THR A 50 1.00 12.79 11.01
CA THR A 50 1.21 14.22 10.77
C THR A 50 0.65 14.60 9.40
N LYS A 51 -0.43 15.41 9.39
CA LYS A 51 -0.97 15.97 8.14
C LYS A 51 -0.01 17.00 7.56
N THR A 52 0.17 17.00 6.24
CA THR A 52 0.95 18.03 5.54
C THR A 52 0.06 19.08 4.89
N ASN A 53 0.66 20.24 4.58
CA ASN A 53 0.03 21.27 3.76
C ASN A 53 0.32 21.12 2.26
N LYS A 54 1.10 20.11 1.85
CA LYS A 54 1.37 19.84 0.44
C LYS A 54 0.12 19.33 -0.26
N ASN A 55 -0.15 19.86 -1.45
CA ASN A 55 -1.16 19.29 -2.32
C ASN A 55 -0.67 17.92 -2.83
N LEU A 56 -1.55 16.92 -2.79
CA LEU A 56 -1.22 15.55 -3.18
C LEU A 56 -0.79 15.45 -4.65
N ILE A 57 -1.51 16.12 -5.54
CA ILE A 57 -1.25 16.03 -6.98
C ILE A 57 0.02 16.80 -7.35
N ASP A 58 0.23 17.99 -6.79
CA ASP A 58 1.45 18.76 -7.01
C ASP A 58 2.68 17.99 -6.52
N TRP A 59 2.54 17.25 -5.40
CA TRP A 59 3.62 16.42 -4.89
C TRP A 59 3.90 15.22 -5.80
N ILE A 60 2.88 14.59 -6.37
CA ILE A 60 3.05 13.51 -7.35
C ILE A 60 3.78 14.02 -8.59
N ASN A 61 3.43 15.21 -9.10
CA ASN A 61 4.14 15.81 -10.24
C ASN A 61 5.62 16.07 -9.89
N GLN A 62 5.89 16.65 -8.72
CA GLN A 62 7.25 16.90 -8.25
C GLN A 62 8.09 15.62 -8.13
N ILE A 63 7.51 14.51 -7.63
CA ILE A 63 8.17 13.20 -7.56
C ILE A 63 8.58 12.72 -8.96
N GLN A 64 7.69 12.86 -9.93
CA GLN A 64 7.95 12.46 -11.32
C GLN A 64 9.05 13.32 -11.95
N ASP A 65 9.04 14.63 -11.72
CA ASP A 65 10.06 15.56 -12.21
C ASP A 65 11.45 15.26 -11.60
N ILE A 66 11.51 14.83 -10.35
CA ILE A 66 12.73 14.36 -9.68
C ILE A 66 13.28 13.07 -10.32
N GLY A 67 12.44 12.30 -11.02
CA GLY A 67 12.83 11.06 -11.67
C GLY A 67 12.81 9.84 -10.77
N VAL A 68 11.91 9.80 -9.79
CA VAL A 68 11.67 8.59 -8.95
C VAL A 68 11.12 7.46 -9.81
N GLY A 69 11.55 6.22 -9.54
CA GLY A 69 11.21 5.08 -10.37
C GLY A 69 9.83 4.48 -10.11
N GLU A 70 9.26 4.66 -8.91
CA GLU A 70 7.99 4.02 -8.53
C GLU A 70 7.32 4.76 -7.36
N ILE A 71 6.00 4.75 -7.33
CA ILE A 71 5.19 5.30 -6.24
C ILE A 71 4.36 4.17 -5.62
N ILE A 72 4.35 4.09 -4.28
CA ILE A 72 3.38 3.33 -3.50
C ILE A 72 2.35 4.31 -2.95
N VAL A 73 1.07 3.99 -3.05
CA VAL A 73 -0.02 4.75 -2.42
C VAL A 73 -0.62 3.92 -1.30
N THR A 74 -0.44 4.39 -0.07
CA THR A 74 -1.02 3.80 1.13
C THR A 74 -2.28 4.57 1.52
N SER A 75 -3.45 3.93 1.42
CA SER A 75 -4.69 4.46 1.99
C SER A 75 -4.70 4.22 3.50
N ILE A 76 -4.47 5.26 4.30
CA ILE A 76 -4.47 5.18 5.77
C ILE A 76 -5.82 4.70 6.30
N ASN A 77 -6.93 5.15 5.69
CA ASN A 77 -8.27 4.78 6.12
C ASN A 77 -8.59 3.29 5.91
N ASN A 78 -7.92 2.66 4.94
CA ASN A 78 -8.17 1.25 4.60
C ASN A 78 -7.08 0.33 5.16
N ASP A 79 -5.89 0.85 5.50
CA ASP A 79 -4.77 0.02 5.96
C ASP A 79 -5.13 -0.76 7.23
N GLY A 80 -4.85 -2.06 7.21
CA GLY A 80 -5.18 -2.99 8.29
C GLY A 80 -6.66 -3.37 8.44
N THR A 81 -7.58 -2.76 7.67
CA THR A 81 -9.04 -2.98 7.83
C THR A 81 -9.56 -4.24 7.16
N LEU A 82 -8.83 -4.83 6.20
CA LEU A 82 -9.26 -5.99 5.39
C LEU A 82 -10.58 -5.75 4.60
N LYS A 83 -10.93 -4.49 4.29
CA LYS A 83 -12.19 -4.11 3.64
C LYS A 83 -12.05 -3.75 2.15
N GLY A 84 -10.91 -4.08 1.56
CA GLY A 84 -10.57 -3.76 0.18
C GLY A 84 -9.84 -2.43 0.02
N PHE A 85 -9.29 -2.20 -1.18
CA PHE A 85 -8.53 -1.00 -1.52
C PHE A 85 -9.42 0.24 -1.71
N ASP A 86 -8.87 1.43 -1.46
CA ASP A 86 -9.52 2.70 -1.83
C ASP A 86 -9.39 2.97 -3.33
N LEU A 87 -10.30 2.38 -4.11
CA LEU A 87 -10.28 2.50 -5.57
C LEU A 87 -10.41 3.95 -6.05
N LYS A 88 -11.20 4.78 -5.34
CA LYS A 88 -11.39 6.20 -5.72
C LYS A 88 -10.10 7.01 -5.56
N LEU A 89 -9.35 6.76 -4.49
CA LEU A 89 -8.02 7.35 -4.29
C LEU A 89 -7.07 6.94 -5.43
N LEU A 90 -7.03 5.64 -5.72
CA LEU A 90 -6.12 5.07 -6.70
C LEU A 90 -6.44 5.55 -8.12
N GLU A 91 -7.70 5.63 -8.52
CA GLU A 91 -8.15 6.21 -9.79
C GLU A 91 -7.74 7.68 -9.93
N LYS A 92 -7.97 8.48 -8.86
CA LYS A 92 -7.58 9.90 -8.84
C LYS A 92 -6.08 10.08 -9.07
N ILE A 93 -5.24 9.24 -8.45
CA ILE A 93 -3.79 9.29 -8.57
C ILE A 93 -3.33 8.74 -9.92
N LYS A 94 -3.86 7.59 -10.36
CA LYS A 94 -3.48 6.96 -11.64
C LYS A 94 -3.60 7.92 -12.81
N ASN A 95 -4.64 8.74 -12.84
CA ASN A 95 -4.87 9.74 -13.90
C ASN A 95 -3.81 10.88 -13.94
N LYS A 96 -2.93 10.95 -12.93
CA LYS A 96 -1.85 11.96 -12.80
C LYS A 96 -0.46 11.34 -12.68
N CYS A 97 -0.39 10.00 -12.68
CA CYS A 97 0.86 9.27 -12.47
C CYS A 97 1.27 8.53 -13.75
N ASN A 98 2.43 8.90 -14.30
CA ASN A 98 3.00 8.33 -15.53
C ASN A 98 4.13 7.30 -15.24
N ILE A 99 4.51 7.13 -13.97
CA ILE A 99 5.49 6.15 -13.52
C ILE A 99 4.79 4.96 -12.85
N PRO A 100 5.49 3.84 -12.65
CA PRO A 100 4.94 2.68 -11.94
C PRO A 100 4.25 3.04 -10.64
N LEU A 101 3.02 2.56 -10.47
CA LEU A 101 2.15 2.85 -9.34
C LEU A 101 1.70 1.55 -8.67
N LEU A 102 1.88 1.46 -7.35
CA LEU A 102 1.45 0.34 -6.52
C LEU A 102 0.42 0.79 -5.48
N ALA A 103 -0.57 -0.06 -5.25
CA ALA A 103 -1.59 0.14 -4.21
C ALA A 103 -1.17 -0.53 -2.90
N HIS A 104 -1.43 0.13 -1.75
CA HIS A 104 -1.28 -0.42 -0.42
C HIS A 104 -2.45 -0.02 0.49
N GLY A 105 -2.79 -0.92 1.42
CA GLY A 105 -3.81 -0.71 2.44
C GLY A 105 -5.19 -1.24 2.06
N GLY A 106 -5.72 -2.14 2.88
CA GLY A 106 -7.08 -2.63 2.82
C GLY A 106 -7.31 -4.04 2.28
N ALA A 107 -6.35 -4.67 1.59
CA ALA A 107 -6.51 -6.03 1.07
C ALA A 107 -6.89 -7.03 2.17
N GLY A 108 -8.00 -7.74 2.01
CA GLY A 108 -8.50 -8.77 2.94
C GLY A 108 -8.78 -10.11 2.28
N SER A 109 -8.95 -10.14 0.95
CA SER A 109 -9.29 -11.33 0.19
C SER A 109 -8.56 -11.39 -1.16
N ASN A 110 -8.57 -12.57 -1.80
CA ASN A 110 -8.10 -12.70 -3.17
C ASN A 110 -8.96 -11.88 -4.14
N ASP A 111 -10.26 -11.76 -3.87
CA ASP A 111 -11.20 -10.97 -4.68
C ASP A 111 -10.93 -9.47 -4.62
N ASP A 112 -10.51 -8.93 -3.48
CA ASP A 112 -10.11 -7.53 -3.39
C ASP A 112 -8.97 -7.21 -4.34
N ILE A 113 -7.99 -8.12 -4.43
CA ILE A 113 -6.81 -7.95 -5.26
C ILE A 113 -7.17 -8.13 -6.74
N LEU A 114 -7.99 -9.12 -7.07
CA LEU A 114 -8.50 -9.31 -8.43
C LEU A 114 -9.30 -8.09 -8.89
N ASN A 115 -10.20 -7.58 -8.05
CA ASN A 115 -11.04 -6.42 -8.33
C ASN A 115 -10.21 -5.15 -8.54
N LEU A 116 -9.14 -4.97 -7.76
CA LEU A 116 -8.19 -3.88 -7.93
C LEU A 116 -7.62 -3.86 -9.37
N PHE A 117 -7.01 -4.97 -9.80
CA PHE A 117 -6.38 -5.07 -11.12
C PHE A 117 -7.37 -5.10 -12.30
N LYS A 118 -8.60 -5.55 -12.09
CA LYS A 118 -9.64 -5.45 -13.13
C LYS A 118 -10.16 -4.03 -13.32
N LYS A 119 -10.12 -3.19 -12.27
CA LYS A 119 -10.66 -1.82 -12.34
C LYS A 119 -9.62 -0.77 -12.66
N ILE A 120 -8.39 -0.96 -12.22
CA ILE A 120 -7.34 0.05 -12.36
C ILE A 120 -6.09 -0.61 -12.92
N ASP A 121 -5.53 -0.04 -13.98
CA ASP A 121 -4.26 -0.45 -14.58
C ASP A 121 -3.09 -0.03 -13.68
N LEU A 122 -2.74 -0.90 -12.72
CA LEU A 122 -1.63 -0.71 -11.78
C LEU A 122 -0.49 -1.69 -12.06
N ASN A 123 0.70 -1.32 -11.61
CA ASN A 123 1.91 -2.13 -11.78
C ASN A 123 2.08 -3.18 -10.67
N GLY A 124 1.33 -3.05 -9.57
CA GLY A 124 1.37 -4.01 -8.47
C GLY A 124 0.54 -3.58 -7.27
N CYS A 125 0.56 -4.42 -6.24
CA CYS A 125 0.06 -4.07 -4.92
C CYS A 125 1.01 -4.56 -3.82
N VAL A 126 1.00 -3.88 -2.69
CA VAL A 126 1.75 -4.23 -1.49
C VAL A 126 0.77 -4.85 -0.49
N LEU A 127 1.11 -6.03 0.00
CA LEU A 127 0.29 -6.79 0.95
C LEU A 127 1.04 -6.91 2.28
N SER A 128 0.38 -6.62 3.38
CA SER A 128 0.93 -6.69 4.74
C SER A 128 -0.01 -7.46 5.67
N SER A 129 -1.05 -6.82 6.20
CA SER A 129 -1.94 -7.37 7.22
C SER A 129 -2.58 -8.70 6.82
N CYS A 130 -3.05 -8.85 5.58
CA CYS A 130 -3.65 -10.09 5.11
C CYS A 130 -2.66 -11.27 5.14
N LEU A 131 -1.38 -11.04 4.80
CA LEU A 131 -0.34 -12.05 4.90
C LEU A 131 -0.03 -12.40 6.35
N HIS A 132 0.11 -11.38 7.20
CA HIS A 132 0.39 -11.55 8.62
C HIS A 132 -0.67 -12.42 9.28
N TYR A 133 -1.95 -12.09 9.10
CA TYR A 133 -3.07 -12.86 9.67
C TYR A 133 -3.18 -14.27 9.07
N TYR A 134 -2.94 -14.43 7.77
CA TYR A 134 -2.93 -15.73 7.14
C TYR A 134 -1.92 -16.68 7.82
N TYR A 135 -0.69 -16.21 8.06
CA TYR A 135 0.33 -17.03 8.69
C TYR A 135 0.11 -17.26 10.18
N ILE A 136 -0.34 -16.25 10.92
CA ILE A 136 -0.68 -16.40 12.34
C ILE A 136 -1.77 -17.46 12.54
N ASN A 137 -2.78 -17.49 11.70
CA ASN A 137 -3.87 -18.46 11.78
C ASN A 137 -3.44 -19.90 11.49
N GLN A 138 -2.25 -20.11 10.92
CA GLN A 138 -1.70 -21.46 10.68
C GLN A 138 -0.80 -21.94 11.83
N ILE A 139 -0.40 -21.07 12.74
CA ILE A 139 0.40 -21.45 13.90
C ILE A 139 -0.54 -22.12 14.92
N PRO A 140 -0.19 -23.33 15.43
CA PRO A 140 -0.95 -23.95 16.52
C PRO A 140 -1.13 -22.95 17.65
N LYS A 141 -2.35 -22.85 18.18
CA LYS A 141 -2.64 -21.97 19.33
C LYS A 141 -1.82 -22.44 20.54
N VAL A 142 -0.61 -21.95 20.65
CA VAL A 142 0.12 -21.94 21.91
C VAL A 142 -0.51 -20.81 22.73
N GLU A 143 -0.83 -21.05 24.01
CA GLU A 143 -1.27 -19.99 24.91
C GLU A 143 -0.19 -18.88 24.88
N ILE A 144 -0.43 -17.84 24.10
CA ILE A 144 0.42 -16.67 24.09
C ILE A 144 0.06 -15.92 25.36
N PRO A 145 0.99 -15.77 26.32
CA PRO A 145 0.75 -14.91 27.48
C PRO A 145 0.28 -13.55 26.98
N SER A 146 -0.67 -12.93 27.67
CA SER A 146 -1.34 -11.70 27.30
C SER A 146 -0.34 -10.53 27.11
N MET A 147 0.37 -10.52 26.00
CA MET A 147 1.07 -9.36 25.51
C MET A 147 0.08 -8.50 24.75
N GLY A 148 0.08 -7.18 25.00
CA GLY A 148 -0.87 -6.24 24.43
C GLY A 148 -1.09 -6.44 22.94
N GLY A 149 -2.34 -6.66 22.52
CA GLY A 149 -2.75 -6.99 21.15
C GLY A 149 -3.41 -8.37 20.99
N SER A 150 -3.36 -9.25 21.99
CA SER A 150 -3.99 -10.57 21.95
C SER A 150 -5.51 -10.51 21.78
N GLU A 151 -6.19 -9.51 22.34
CA GLU A 151 -7.62 -9.27 22.14
C GLU A 151 -7.95 -8.89 20.69
N TYR A 152 -7.09 -8.10 20.04
CA TYR A 152 -7.25 -7.71 18.65
C TYR A 152 -7.07 -8.92 17.71
N ILE A 153 -6.07 -9.75 17.96
CA ILE A 153 -5.81 -11.01 17.23
C ILE A 153 -6.97 -11.99 17.41
N ASN A 154 -7.49 -12.13 18.64
CA ASN A 154 -8.64 -12.99 18.93
C ASN A 154 -9.93 -12.50 18.28
N LYS A 155 -10.11 -11.19 18.15
CA LYS A 155 -11.25 -10.56 17.48
C LYS A 155 -11.21 -10.77 15.96
N LEU A 156 -10.03 -10.71 15.35
CA LEU A 156 -9.82 -11.00 13.93
C LEU A 156 -10.06 -12.47 13.57
N ASN A 157 -9.79 -13.42 14.50
CA ASN A 157 -10.10 -14.85 14.33
C ASN A 157 -11.62 -15.14 14.24
N SER A 158 -12.48 -14.18 14.59
CA SER A 158 -13.94 -14.28 14.49
C SER A 158 -14.53 -13.68 13.21
N GLU A 159 -13.79 -12.84 12.48
CA GLU A 159 -14.23 -12.29 11.19
C GLU A 159 -13.79 -13.21 10.05
N LYS A 160 -14.64 -13.38 9.04
CA LYS A 160 -14.34 -14.22 7.86
C LYS A 160 -13.17 -13.61 7.08
N PHE A 161 -11.98 -14.10 7.39
CA PHE A 161 -10.76 -13.78 6.68
C PHE A 161 -10.60 -14.78 5.51
N ASP A 162 -10.66 -14.28 4.28
CA ASP A 162 -10.69 -15.10 3.06
C ASP A 162 -9.42 -14.99 2.20
N PHE A 163 -8.32 -14.56 2.78
CA PHE A 163 -7.03 -14.56 2.09
C PHE A 163 -6.36 -15.94 2.20
N GLN A 164 -5.99 -16.53 1.06
CA GLN A 164 -5.54 -17.91 0.98
C GLN A 164 -4.02 -18.05 0.79
N GLY A 165 -3.26 -17.01 1.07
CA GLY A 165 -1.80 -16.98 0.93
C GLY A 165 -1.31 -16.72 -0.49
N ILE A 166 -0.04 -16.37 -0.62
CA ILE A 166 0.55 -15.87 -1.88
C ILE A 166 0.47 -16.89 -3.02
N LYS A 167 0.73 -18.17 -2.74
CA LYS A 167 0.70 -19.22 -3.77
C LYS A 167 -0.68 -19.36 -4.41
N ASN A 168 -1.71 -19.42 -3.56
CA ASN A 168 -3.09 -19.51 -4.04
C ASN A 168 -3.57 -18.21 -4.68
N LEU A 169 -3.18 -17.06 -4.14
CA LEU A 169 -3.44 -15.77 -4.77
C LEU A 169 -2.89 -15.71 -6.20
N LYS A 170 -1.63 -16.05 -6.41
CA LYS A 170 -1.01 -16.04 -7.75
C LYS A 170 -1.73 -16.96 -8.72
N LYS A 171 -2.07 -18.18 -8.27
CA LYS A 171 -2.86 -19.13 -9.08
C LYS A 171 -4.20 -18.51 -9.45
N TYR A 172 -4.95 -18.00 -8.46
CA TYR A 172 -6.25 -17.37 -8.64
C TYR A 172 -6.22 -16.19 -9.61
N LEU A 173 -5.25 -15.30 -9.49
CA LEU A 173 -5.08 -14.16 -10.38
C LEU A 173 -4.79 -14.60 -11.82
N ASN A 174 -3.90 -15.58 -12.03
CA ASN A 174 -3.58 -16.12 -13.36
C ASN A 174 -4.79 -16.77 -14.02
N GLU A 175 -5.59 -17.55 -13.29
CA GLU A 175 -6.84 -18.17 -13.76
C GLU A 175 -7.88 -17.11 -14.16
N ASN A 176 -7.81 -15.91 -13.59
CA ASN A 176 -8.68 -14.77 -13.90
C ASN A 176 -8.05 -13.75 -14.88
N GLY A 177 -6.96 -14.13 -15.56
CA GLY A 177 -6.35 -13.33 -16.63
C GLY A 177 -5.35 -12.25 -16.17
N ILE A 178 -5.04 -12.18 -14.87
CA ILE A 178 -4.03 -11.26 -14.31
C ILE A 178 -2.70 -12.01 -14.21
N LYS A 179 -1.75 -11.68 -15.07
CA LYS A 179 -0.42 -12.31 -15.06
C LYS A 179 0.36 -11.92 -13.82
N THR A 180 0.84 -12.90 -13.07
CA THR A 180 1.69 -12.70 -11.87
C THR A 180 3.11 -13.19 -12.12
N ARG A 181 4.08 -12.55 -11.47
CA ARG A 181 5.50 -12.97 -11.48
C ARG A 181 5.80 -13.92 -10.32
#